data_f599716cf4dbc69eda4a2d2f2a6470cb
#
_entry.id   f599716cf4dbc69eda4a2d2f2a6470cb
#
_cell.length_a   1.000
_cell.length_b   1.000
_cell.length_c   1.000
_cell.angle_alpha   90.00
_cell.angle_beta   90.00
_cell.angle_gamma   90.00
#
_symmetry.space_group_name_H-M   'P 1'
#
loop_
_entity.id
_entity.type
_entity.pdbx_description
1 polymer ?
#
loop_
_entity_poly.entity_id
_entity_poly.type
_entity_poly.pdbx_seq_one_letter_code
_entity_poly.pdbx_strand_id
1 'polypeptide(L)'
;VLLYHRVADTGYDPQQLCVSPENFEKQLKYLKRHYHFINVEEFNHHLNTNKAFPKNALLINFDDGYADNLLNALPILEAKNLQSVFYIATANLNTNHLFWWDELDEIFRNKEAINNQVLIRLLKTYGLSNPEQLYAFLLTALKTAGSLSVRNDLLEKIRQLGTINSDLSPYRCLTYHELKQLAASRSAVI
;
A
#
# COMPACT_ATOMS: atom_id res chain seq x y z
N VAL A 1 -3.53 -2.97 -16.83
CA VAL A 1 -3.28 -2.07 -15.69
C VAL A 1 -2.26 -2.73 -14.78
N LEU A 2 -1.26 -1.98 -14.34
CA LEU A 2 -0.27 -2.40 -13.36
C LEU A 2 -0.45 -1.55 -12.10
N LEU A 3 -0.63 -2.23 -10.98
CA LEU A 3 -0.90 -1.61 -9.69
C LEU A 3 0.33 -1.67 -8.78
N TYR A 4 0.64 -0.54 -8.19
CA TYR A 4 1.59 -0.39 -7.09
C TYR A 4 0.87 0.18 -5.85
N HIS A 5 1.42 -0.09 -4.67
CA HIS A 5 1.00 0.58 -3.43
C HIS A 5 2.11 1.50 -2.95
N ARG A 6 3.33 0.97 -2.83
CA ARG A 6 4.44 1.68 -2.21
C ARG A 6 5.72 1.59 -3.04
N VAL A 7 6.46 2.69 -3.08
CA VAL A 7 7.84 2.71 -3.62
C VAL A 7 8.78 3.07 -2.47
N ALA A 8 9.12 2.07 -1.69
CA ALA A 8 9.91 2.23 -0.47
C ALA A 8 10.77 0.98 -0.22
N ASP A 9 11.83 1.15 0.56
CA ASP A 9 12.62 0.04 1.12
C ASP A 9 12.40 0.02 2.63
N THR A 10 11.48 -0.82 3.08
CA THR A 10 11.05 -0.89 4.48
C THR A 10 11.78 -1.95 5.29
N GLY A 11 12.56 -2.82 4.62
CA GLY A 11 13.26 -3.95 5.25
C GLY A 11 12.33 -5.03 5.85
N TYR A 12 11.02 -4.76 5.93
CA TYR A 12 10.00 -5.71 6.38
C TYR A 12 8.70 -5.43 5.62
N ASP A 13 8.28 -6.36 4.80
CA ASP A 13 7.12 -6.23 3.91
C ASP A 13 6.44 -7.60 3.70
N PRO A 14 5.79 -8.15 4.73
CA PRO A 14 5.22 -9.50 4.67
C PRO A 14 4.05 -9.60 3.68
N GLN A 15 3.42 -8.48 3.32
CA GLN A 15 2.31 -8.43 2.37
C GLN A 15 2.76 -8.12 0.93
N GLN A 16 4.05 -7.85 0.72
CA GLN A 16 4.64 -7.54 -0.60
C GLN A 16 4.00 -6.32 -1.28
N LEU A 17 3.74 -5.28 -0.49
CA LEU A 17 3.19 -4.02 -0.96
C LEU A 17 4.26 -3.05 -1.47
N CYS A 18 5.54 -3.28 -1.11
CA CYS A 18 6.64 -2.39 -1.41
C CYS A 18 7.46 -2.86 -2.61
N VAL A 19 7.90 -1.92 -3.41
CA VAL A 19 9.01 -2.08 -4.34
C VAL A 19 10.07 -1.03 -4.02
N SER A 20 11.35 -1.41 -3.96
CA SER A 20 12.39 -0.40 -3.72
C SER A 20 12.45 0.61 -4.88
N PRO A 21 12.85 1.87 -4.65
CA PRO A 21 12.98 2.87 -5.71
C PRO A 21 13.86 2.40 -6.87
N GLU A 22 14.97 1.73 -6.57
CA GLU A 22 15.87 1.16 -7.58
C GLU A 22 15.17 0.08 -8.45
N ASN A 23 14.43 -0.83 -7.81
CA ASN A 23 13.71 -1.87 -8.55
C ASN A 23 12.51 -1.30 -9.32
N PHE A 24 11.81 -0.32 -8.77
CA PHE A 24 10.75 0.39 -9.48
C PHE A 24 11.31 1.04 -10.77
N GLU A 25 12.45 1.72 -10.68
CA GLU A 25 13.09 2.30 -11.85
C GLU A 25 13.50 1.24 -12.90
N LYS A 26 14.07 0.12 -12.46
CA LYS A 26 14.42 -1.01 -13.34
C LYS A 26 13.19 -1.61 -14.02
N GLN A 27 12.10 -1.80 -13.27
CA GLN A 27 10.83 -2.28 -13.80
C GLN A 27 10.30 -1.34 -14.88
N LEU A 28 10.24 -0.03 -14.62
CA LEU A 28 9.76 0.94 -15.61
C LEU A 28 10.65 0.96 -16.88
N LYS A 29 11.97 0.84 -16.72
CA LYS A 29 12.90 0.74 -17.86
C LYS A 29 12.63 -0.49 -18.71
N TYR A 30 12.36 -1.64 -18.10
CA TYR A 30 11.97 -2.85 -18.79
C TYR A 30 10.61 -2.69 -19.48
N LEU A 31 9.61 -2.21 -18.75
CA LEU A 31 8.25 -2.04 -19.26
C LEU A 31 8.19 -1.09 -20.46
N LYS A 32 8.95 0.00 -20.46
CA LYS A 32 9.02 0.94 -21.61
C LYS A 32 9.52 0.30 -22.91
N ARG A 33 10.25 -0.80 -22.84
CA ARG A 33 10.74 -1.53 -24.02
C ARG A 33 9.73 -2.52 -24.60
N HIS A 34 8.77 -2.96 -23.77
CA HIS A 34 7.90 -4.09 -24.11
C HIS A 34 6.41 -3.73 -24.14
N TYR A 35 6.04 -2.58 -23.55
CA TYR A 35 4.67 -2.14 -23.41
C TYR A 35 4.47 -0.73 -23.97
N HIS A 36 3.27 -0.47 -24.43
CA HIS A 36 2.83 0.84 -24.84
C HIS A 36 2.12 1.52 -23.65
N PHE A 37 2.79 2.51 -23.04
CA PHE A 37 2.20 3.26 -21.93
C PHE A 37 1.11 4.17 -22.45
N ILE A 38 -0.06 4.07 -21.86
CA ILE A 38 -1.20 4.95 -22.13
C ILE A 38 -1.50 5.78 -20.89
N ASN A 39 -2.00 6.98 -21.10
CA ASN A 39 -2.47 7.84 -20.01
C ASN A 39 -3.95 7.57 -19.69
N VAL A 40 -4.49 8.23 -18.65
CA VAL A 40 -5.88 8.01 -18.23
C VAL A 40 -6.89 8.51 -19.26
N GLU A 41 -6.55 9.55 -20.03
CA GLU A 41 -7.43 10.10 -21.06
C GLU A 41 -7.56 9.10 -22.23
N GLU A 42 -6.45 8.54 -22.68
CA GLU A 42 -6.42 7.47 -23.70
C GLU A 42 -7.18 6.24 -23.21
N PHE A 43 -6.96 5.83 -21.96
CA PHE A 43 -7.68 4.71 -21.35
C PHE A 43 -9.20 4.95 -21.38
N ASN A 44 -9.66 6.11 -20.91
CA ASN A 44 -11.05 6.50 -20.90
C ASN A 44 -11.63 6.62 -22.31
N HIS A 45 -10.86 7.14 -23.27
CA HIS A 45 -11.29 7.22 -24.66
C HIS A 45 -11.60 5.82 -25.23
N HIS A 46 -10.70 4.86 -25.04
CA HIS A 46 -10.90 3.49 -25.52
C HIS A 46 -12.12 2.83 -24.88
N LEU A 47 -12.32 3.00 -23.56
CA LEU A 47 -13.50 2.48 -22.87
C LEU A 47 -14.80 3.10 -23.41
N ASN A 48 -14.87 4.43 -23.48
CA ASN A 48 -16.09 5.14 -23.84
C ASN A 48 -16.48 4.97 -25.31
N THR A 49 -15.50 4.74 -26.18
CA THR A 49 -15.75 4.55 -27.62
C THR A 49 -15.82 3.07 -28.03
N ASN A 50 -15.65 2.16 -27.08
CA ASN A 50 -15.58 0.72 -27.31
C ASN A 50 -14.52 0.32 -28.38
N LYS A 51 -13.44 1.11 -28.49
CA LYS A 51 -12.32 0.84 -29.36
C LYS A 51 -11.33 -0.11 -28.69
N ALA A 52 -10.71 -0.99 -29.48
CA ALA A 52 -9.66 -1.86 -28.97
C ALA A 52 -8.47 -1.04 -28.45
N PHE A 53 -7.92 -1.44 -27.31
CA PHE A 53 -6.67 -0.86 -26.79
C PHE A 53 -5.49 -1.17 -27.73
N PRO A 54 -4.47 -0.29 -27.77
CA PRO A 54 -3.22 -0.62 -28.44
C PRO A 54 -2.65 -1.94 -27.92
N LYS A 55 -1.95 -2.66 -28.79
CA LYS A 55 -1.28 -3.91 -28.38
C LYS A 55 -0.31 -3.62 -27.24
N ASN A 56 -0.34 -4.44 -26.20
CA ASN A 56 0.48 -4.27 -24.99
C ASN A 56 0.28 -2.92 -24.29
N ALA A 57 -0.94 -2.33 -24.36
CA ALA A 57 -1.24 -1.11 -23.62
C ALA A 57 -1.05 -1.33 -22.11
N LEU A 58 -0.42 -0.36 -21.44
CA LEU A 58 -0.14 -0.39 -20.00
C LEU A 58 -0.49 0.95 -19.37
N LEU A 59 -1.34 0.93 -18.34
CA LEU A 59 -1.60 2.04 -17.44
C LEU A 59 -1.04 1.69 -16.06
N ILE A 60 -0.35 2.63 -15.41
CA ILE A 60 0.17 2.47 -14.06
C ILE A 60 -0.77 3.16 -13.08
N ASN A 61 -1.09 2.45 -12.00
CA ASN A 61 -1.86 2.96 -10.87
C ASN A 61 -1.08 2.82 -9.57
N PHE A 62 -1.37 3.74 -8.64
CA PHE A 62 -0.97 3.66 -7.24
C PHE A 62 -2.20 3.73 -6.36
N ASP A 63 -2.25 2.92 -5.33
CA ASP A 63 -3.32 2.93 -4.34
C ASP A 63 -2.85 3.50 -3.00
N ASP A 64 -3.82 3.77 -2.12
CA ASP A 64 -3.70 4.16 -0.72
C ASP A 64 -3.23 5.60 -0.47
N GLY A 65 -2.31 6.16 -1.24
CA GLY A 65 -1.82 7.52 -1.04
C GLY A 65 -0.74 7.63 0.04
N TYR A 66 0.16 6.66 0.13
CA TYR A 66 1.38 6.77 0.95
C TYR A 66 2.27 7.93 0.49
N ALA A 67 2.97 8.56 1.41
CA ALA A 67 3.86 9.68 1.11
C ALA A 67 5.01 9.30 0.18
N ASP A 68 5.46 8.05 0.19
CA ASP A 68 6.50 7.55 -0.72
C ASP A 68 6.07 7.58 -2.19
N ASN A 69 4.78 7.67 -2.49
CA ASN A 69 4.29 7.88 -3.85
C ASN A 69 4.73 9.25 -4.39
N LEU A 70 4.68 10.29 -3.58
CA LEU A 70 5.20 11.61 -3.93
C LEU A 70 6.73 11.66 -3.86
N LEU A 71 7.31 11.12 -2.78
CA LEU A 71 8.72 11.34 -2.46
C LEU A 71 9.65 10.48 -3.32
N ASN A 72 9.23 9.29 -3.67
CA ASN A 72 10.05 8.30 -4.37
C ASN A 72 9.51 7.96 -5.77
N ALA A 73 8.20 7.66 -5.90
CA ALA A 73 7.65 7.22 -7.18
C ALA A 73 7.56 8.37 -8.19
N LEU A 74 7.03 9.53 -7.78
CA LEU A 74 6.79 10.66 -8.69
C LEU A 74 8.07 11.13 -9.40
N PRO A 75 9.21 11.37 -8.73
CA PRO A 75 10.44 11.80 -9.40
C PRO A 75 10.91 10.80 -10.47
N ILE A 76 10.74 9.50 -10.23
CA ILE A 76 11.11 8.45 -11.18
C ILE A 76 10.16 8.45 -12.39
N LEU A 77 8.87 8.66 -12.18
CA LEU A 77 7.88 8.79 -13.25
C LEU A 77 8.16 10.02 -14.11
N GLU A 78 8.41 11.17 -13.49
CA GLU A 78 8.76 12.43 -14.17
C GLU A 78 10.01 12.30 -15.03
N ALA A 79 11.08 11.71 -14.48
CA ALA A 79 12.34 11.48 -15.22
C ALA A 79 12.14 10.57 -16.45
N LYS A 80 11.08 9.77 -16.46
CA LYS A 80 10.76 8.87 -17.58
C LYS A 80 9.62 9.39 -18.47
N ASN A 81 9.06 10.57 -18.18
CA ASN A 81 7.88 11.12 -18.85
C ASN A 81 6.72 10.11 -18.89
N LEU A 82 6.42 9.52 -17.74
CA LEU A 82 5.30 8.58 -17.56
C LEU A 82 4.22 9.22 -16.69
N GLN A 83 2.96 8.99 -17.05
CA GLN A 83 1.81 9.36 -16.24
C GLN A 83 1.27 8.13 -15.51
N SER A 84 0.81 8.34 -14.26
CA SER A 84 0.17 7.33 -13.43
C SER A 84 -1.07 7.90 -12.75
N VAL A 85 -2.01 7.02 -12.41
CA VAL A 85 -3.19 7.37 -11.61
C VAL A 85 -2.92 7.03 -10.16
N PHE A 86 -3.30 7.95 -9.26
CA PHE A 86 -3.13 7.78 -7.81
C PHE A 86 -4.50 7.79 -7.13
N TYR A 87 -4.90 6.65 -6.58
CA TYR A 87 -6.12 6.52 -5.80
C TYR A 87 -5.81 6.77 -4.32
N ILE A 88 -6.38 7.83 -3.77
CA ILE A 88 -6.04 8.30 -2.44
C ILE A 88 -7.10 7.87 -1.42
N ALA A 89 -6.68 7.12 -0.41
CA ALA A 89 -7.52 6.79 0.74
C ALA A 89 -7.67 8.01 1.66
N THR A 90 -8.74 8.76 1.47
CA THR A 90 -8.94 10.06 2.13
C THR A 90 -9.06 10.00 3.64
N ALA A 91 -9.43 8.85 4.21
CA ALA A 91 -9.56 8.68 5.67
C ALA A 91 -8.22 8.79 6.41
N ASN A 92 -7.11 8.45 5.74
CA ASN A 92 -5.76 8.50 6.32
C ASN A 92 -4.98 9.76 5.91
N LEU A 93 -5.53 10.55 4.97
CA LEU A 93 -4.89 11.76 4.47
C LEU A 93 -4.68 12.79 5.59
N ASN A 94 -3.46 13.32 5.69
CA ASN A 94 -3.08 14.33 6.68
C ASN A 94 -3.27 13.87 8.14
N THR A 95 -3.15 12.57 8.40
CA THR A 95 -3.22 11.97 9.74
C THR A 95 -1.93 11.19 10.04
N ASN A 96 -1.77 10.84 11.32
CA ASN A 96 -0.74 9.90 11.77
C ASN A 96 -1.32 8.48 11.96
N HIS A 97 -2.50 8.21 11.43
CA HIS A 97 -3.11 6.91 11.52
C HIS A 97 -2.47 5.95 10.53
N LEU A 98 -2.08 4.79 11.01
CA LEU A 98 -1.67 3.69 10.16
C LEU A 98 -2.88 3.09 9.45
N PHE A 99 -2.65 2.49 8.31
CA PHE A 99 -3.59 1.51 7.81
C PHE A 99 -3.59 0.29 8.73
N TRP A 100 -4.72 -0.39 8.84
CA TRP A 100 -4.86 -1.55 9.72
C TRP A 100 -3.86 -2.69 9.39
N TRP A 101 -3.46 -2.80 8.16
CA TRP A 101 -2.46 -3.79 7.72
C TRP A 101 -1.04 -3.39 8.14
N ASP A 102 -0.69 -2.11 8.09
CA ASP A 102 0.59 -1.62 8.60
C ASP A 102 0.66 -1.77 10.13
N GLU A 103 -0.47 -1.54 10.82
CA GLU A 103 -0.58 -1.74 12.26
C GLU A 103 -0.35 -3.20 12.65
N LEU A 104 -0.97 -4.14 11.91
CA LEU A 104 -0.75 -5.57 12.11
C LEU A 104 0.71 -5.95 11.87
N ASP A 105 1.29 -5.46 10.78
CA ASP A 105 2.68 -5.75 10.40
C ASP A 105 3.66 -5.25 11.46
N GLU A 106 3.50 -4.01 11.98
CA GLU A 106 4.35 -3.44 13.00
C GLU A 106 4.28 -4.22 14.33
N ILE A 107 3.10 -4.65 14.75
CA ILE A 107 2.94 -5.47 15.96
C ILE A 107 3.71 -6.79 15.82
N PHE A 108 3.62 -7.46 14.68
CA PHE A 108 4.32 -8.72 14.46
C PHE A 108 5.82 -8.57 14.13
N ARG A 109 6.23 -7.41 13.61
CA ARG A 109 7.63 -7.07 13.40
C ARG A 109 8.39 -6.96 14.73
N ASN A 110 7.79 -6.35 15.73
CA ASN A 110 8.38 -6.12 17.04
C ASN A 110 8.21 -7.34 17.96
N LYS A 111 8.89 -8.45 17.61
CA LYS A 111 8.75 -9.73 18.32
C LYS A 111 9.06 -9.65 19.81
N GLU A 112 9.96 -8.74 20.22
CA GLU A 112 10.36 -8.57 21.63
C GLU A 112 9.28 -7.87 22.46
N ALA A 113 8.44 -7.07 21.83
CA ALA A 113 7.33 -6.37 22.47
C ALA A 113 6.03 -7.17 22.48
N ILE A 114 6.02 -8.39 21.92
CA ILE A 114 4.84 -9.24 21.92
C ILE A 114 4.52 -9.72 23.34
N ASN A 115 3.27 -9.48 23.77
CA ASN A 115 2.77 -9.99 25.03
C ASN A 115 2.51 -11.51 24.92
N ASN A 116 3.45 -12.31 25.44
CA ASN A 116 3.38 -13.76 25.36
C ASN A 116 2.09 -14.37 25.96
N GLN A 117 1.52 -13.75 26.99
CA GLN A 117 0.26 -14.26 27.59
C GLN A 117 -0.91 -14.06 26.62
N VAL A 118 -0.98 -12.89 25.97
CA VAL A 118 -2.00 -12.60 24.94
C VAL A 118 -1.78 -13.50 23.71
N LEU A 119 -0.54 -13.66 23.28
CA LEU A 119 -0.19 -14.55 22.15
C LEU A 119 -0.66 -15.97 22.41
N ILE A 120 -0.31 -16.58 23.55
CA ILE A 120 -0.70 -17.95 23.91
C ILE A 120 -2.22 -18.08 23.97
N ARG A 121 -2.90 -17.07 24.53
CA ARG A 121 -4.37 -17.07 24.59
C ARG A 121 -4.99 -17.06 23.19
N LEU A 122 -4.51 -16.22 22.29
CA LEU A 122 -5.01 -16.13 20.92
C LEU A 122 -4.73 -17.40 20.13
N LEU A 123 -3.52 -17.96 20.23
CA LEU A 123 -3.16 -19.23 19.59
C LEU A 123 -4.12 -20.36 20.03
N LYS A 124 -4.38 -20.49 21.33
CA LYS A 124 -5.34 -21.47 21.86
C LYS A 124 -6.77 -21.21 21.38
N THR A 125 -7.21 -19.95 21.40
CA THR A 125 -8.57 -19.57 21.00
C THR A 125 -8.88 -19.95 19.56
N TYR A 126 -7.90 -19.79 18.68
CA TYR A 126 -8.06 -20.05 17.24
C TYR A 126 -7.50 -21.42 16.80
N GLY A 127 -6.97 -22.24 17.72
CA GLY A 127 -6.40 -23.55 17.39
C GLY A 127 -5.14 -23.50 16.55
N LEU A 128 -4.31 -22.46 16.76
CA LEU A 128 -3.10 -22.19 15.98
C LEU A 128 -1.84 -22.59 16.76
N SER A 129 -0.74 -22.88 16.05
CA SER A 129 0.46 -23.44 16.64
C SER A 129 1.63 -22.45 16.80
N ASN A 130 1.63 -21.35 16.02
CA ASN A 130 2.73 -20.40 16.02
C ASN A 130 2.28 -18.98 15.61
N PRO A 131 3.13 -17.94 15.84
CA PRO A 131 2.79 -16.57 15.51
C PRO A 131 2.55 -16.32 14.01
N GLU A 132 3.22 -17.03 13.12
CA GLU A 132 3.06 -16.90 11.68
C GLU A 132 1.66 -17.33 11.23
N GLN A 133 1.15 -18.41 11.79
CA GLN A 133 -0.24 -18.85 11.56
C GLN A 133 -1.24 -17.83 12.11
N LEU A 134 -0.95 -17.26 13.29
CA LEU A 134 -1.81 -16.22 13.88
C LEU A 134 -1.82 -14.96 12.99
N TYR A 135 -0.67 -14.51 12.51
CA TYR A 135 -0.58 -13.40 11.57
C TYR A 135 -1.45 -13.63 10.33
N ALA A 136 -1.25 -14.76 9.65
CA ALA A 136 -2.01 -15.10 8.44
C ALA A 136 -3.53 -15.19 8.69
N PHE A 137 -3.92 -15.77 9.83
CA PHE A 137 -5.32 -15.83 10.27
C PHE A 137 -5.90 -14.43 10.49
N LEU A 138 -5.21 -13.58 11.26
CA LEU A 138 -5.65 -12.21 11.56
C LEU A 138 -5.73 -11.35 10.31
N LEU A 139 -4.74 -11.44 9.42
CA LEU A 139 -4.74 -10.75 8.14
C LEU A 139 -5.97 -11.12 7.31
N THR A 140 -6.29 -12.42 7.23
CA THR A 140 -7.47 -12.89 6.51
C THR A 140 -8.76 -12.40 7.16
N ALA A 141 -8.85 -12.51 8.48
CA ALA A 141 -10.04 -12.08 9.24
C ALA A 141 -10.30 -10.57 9.09
N LEU A 142 -9.25 -9.74 9.12
CA LEU A 142 -9.35 -8.28 8.90
C LEU A 142 -9.77 -7.95 7.46
N LYS A 143 -9.23 -8.66 6.46
CA LYS A 143 -9.60 -8.49 5.04
C LYS A 143 -11.06 -8.85 4.78
N THR A 144 -11.56 -9.89 5.45
CA THR A 144 -12.90 -10.43 5.22
C THR A 144 -13.94 -9.95 6.24
N ALA A 145 -13.59 -9.04 7.13
CA ALA A 145 -14.51 -8.50 8.12
C ALA A 145 -15.75 -7.88 7.46
N GLY A 146 -16.93 -8.35 7.84
CA GLY A 146 -18.19 -7.96 7.20
C GLY A 146 -18.63 -6.52 7.47
N SER A 147 -17.99 -5.82 8.43
CA SER A 147 -18.24 -4.42 8.73
C SER A 147 -17.02 -3.77 9.38
N LEU A 148 -17.01 -2.41 9.36
CA LEU A 148 -15.99 -1.63 10.06
C LEU A 148 -15.98 -1.90 11.58
N SER A 149 -17.14 -2.09 12.19
CA SER A 149 -17.24 -2.41 13.63
C SER A 149 -16.53 -3.73 13.94
N VAL A 150 -16.81 -4.78 13.20
CA VAL A 150 -16.16 -6.10 13.39
C VAL A 150 -14.65 -6.01 13.19
N ARG A 151 -14.21 -5.23 12.19
CA ARG A 151 -12.78 -5.00 11.98
C ARG A 151 -12.13 -4.26 13.16
N ASN A 152 -12.77 -3.21 13.65
CA ASN A 152 -12.26 -2.42 14.77
C ASN A 152 -12.19 -3.24 16.06
N ASP A 153 -13.22 -4.07 16.36
CA ASP A 153 -13.20 -4.96 17.51
C ASP A 153 -12.05 -5.98 17.45
N LEU A 154 -11.71 -6.43 16.23
CA LEU A 154 -10.57 -7.32 16.04
C LEU A 154 -9.25 -6.58 16.21
N LEU A 155 -9.14 -5.35 15.69
CA LEU A 155 -7.95 -4.50 15.86
C LEU A 155 -7.69 -4.19 17.34
N GLU A 156 -8.72 -3.90 18.13
CA GLU A 156 -8.56 -3.70 19.58
C GLU A 156 -7.96 -4.92 20.29
N LYS A 157 -8.33 -6.12 19.88
CA LYS A 157 -7.71 -7.35 20.41
C LYS A 157 -6.25 -7.51 19.95
N ILE A 158 -5.95 -7.13 18.71
CA ILE A 158 -4.59 -7.19 18.14
C ILE A 158 -3.68 -6.20 18.87
N ARG A 159 -4.17 -5.00 19.19
CA ARG A 159 -3.42 -3.97 19.95
C ARG A 159 -2.99 -4.44 21.34
N GLN A 160 -3.72 -5.39 21.94
CA GLN A 160 -3.30 -6.01 23.19
C GLN A 160 -2.10 -6.98 23.02
N LEU A 161 -1.82 -7.42 21.79
CA LEU A 161 -0.77 -8.38 21.48
C LEU A 161 0.62 -7.76 21.56
N GLY A 162 0.75 -6.48 21.19
CA GLY A 162 2.05 -5.82 21.19
C GLY A 162 1.95 -4.31 20.99
N THR A 163 3.10 -3.64 21.03
CA THR A 163 3.20 -2.20 20.81
C THR A 163 3.75 -1.89 19.44
N ILE A 164 3.21 -0.84 18.85
CA ILE A 164 3.69 -0.26 17.60
C ILE A 164 4.92 0.58 17.89
N ASN A 165 5.89 0.60 16.99
CA ASN A 165 7.07 1.45 17.09
C ASN A 165 6.64 2.94 17.14
N SER A 166 7.43 3.78 17.82
CA SER A 166 7.17 5.21 17.91
C SER A 166 7.44 5.97 16.59
N ASP A 167 8.34 5.46 15.75
CA ASP A 167 8.60 6.04 14.43
C ASP A 167 7.69 5.43 13.37
N LEU A 168 6.60 6.14 13.08
CA LEU A 168 5.62 5.78 12.04
C LEU A 168 5.90 6.46 10.70
N SER A 169 6.99 7.22 10.60
CA SER A 169 7.33 7.98 9.39
C SER A 169 7.39 7.13 8.10
N PRO A 170 7.83 5.86 8.15
CA PRO A 170 7.83 5.01 6.97
C PRO A 170 6.43 4.66 6.42
N TYR A 171 5.39 4.77 7.27
CA TYR A 171 4.03 4.33 6.94
C TYR A 171 3.04 5.49 6.75
N ARG A 172 3.51 6.73 6.83
CA ARG A 172 2.62 7.88 6.75
C ARG A 172 2.00 8.04 5.37
N CYS A 173 0.76 8.49 5.35
CA CYS A 173 0.09 8.95 4.15
C CYS A 173 0.51 10.38 3.79
N LEU A 174 0.09 10.82 2.60
CA LEU A 174 0.27 12.20 2.14
C LEU A 174 -0.41 13.19 3.10
N THR A 175 0.21 14.35 3.30
CA THR A 175 -0.44 15.53 3.85
C THR A 175 -1.25 16.24 2.78
N TYR A 176 -2.15 17.16 3.15
CA TYR A 176 -2.86 18.00 2.17
C TYR A 176 -1.92 18.84 1.30
N HIS A 177 -0.79 19.28 1.85
CA HIS A 177 0.21 20.01 1.08
C HIS A 177 0.86 19.10 0.04
N GLU A 178 1.27 17.91 0.44
CA GLU A 178 1.89 16.92 -0.45
C GLU A 178 0.92 16.41 -1.51
N LEU A 179 -0.35 16.22 -1.17
CA LEU A 179 -1.38 15.88 -2.17
C LEU A 179 -1.51 16.96 -3.24
N LYS A 180 -1.46 18.26 -2.86
CA LYS A 180 -1.48 19.37 -3.82
C LYS A 180 -0.22 19.37 -4.70
N GLN A 181 0.94 19.04 -4.13
CA GLN A 181 2.17 18.90 -4.92
C GLN A 181 2.06 17.75 -5.93
N LEU A 182 1.57 16.57 -5.48
CA LEU A 182 1.34 15.43 -6.36
C LEU A 182 0.39 15.79 -7.50
N ALA A 183 -0.75 16.40 -7.19
CA ALA A 183 -1.77 16.80 -8.17
C ALA A 183 -1.32 17.90 -9.14
N ALA A 184 -0.30 18.68 -8.80
CA ALA A 184 0.26 19.69 -9.69
C ALA A 184 1.22 19.10 -10.75
N SER A 185 1.66 17.86 -10.59
CA SER A 185 2.55 17.20 -11.55
C SER A 185 1.78 16.70 -12.76
N ARG A 186 2.41 16.84 -13.95
CA ARG A 186 1.88 16.26 -15.20
C ARG A 186 1.97 14.72 -15.22
N SER A 187 2.78 14.14 -14.35
CA SER A 187 2.96 12.70 -14.21
C SER A 187 1.94 12.04 -13.27
N ALA A 188 1.08 12.83 -12.61
CA ALA A 188 0.06 12.33 -11.69
C ALA A 188 -1.35 12.75 -12.11
N VAL A 189 -2.28 11.81 -11.99
CA VAL A 189 -3.74 12.03 -12.03
C VAL A 189 -4.30 11.48 -10.72
N ILE A 190 -5.14 12.28 -10.03
CA ILE A 190 -5.75 11.89 -8.74
C ILE A 190 -7.19 11.47 -8.98
#